data_b988fd49e05cf60294b4fe372f07b8cf
#
_entry.id   b988fd49e05cf60294b4fe372f07b8cf
#
_cell.length_a   1.000
_cell.length_b   1.000
_cell.length_c   1.000
_cell.angle_alpha   90.00
_cell.angle_beta   90.00
_cell.angle_gamma   90.00
#
_symmetry.space_group_name_H-M   'P 1'
#
loop_
_entity.id
_entity.type
_entity.pdbx_description
1 polymer ?
#
loop_
_entity_poly.entity_id
_entity_poly.type
_entity_poly.pdbx_seq_one_letter_code
_entity_poly.pdbx_strand_id
1 'polypeptide(L)'
;MGELLITGISNWVHINLKSKKIEKVTDQLIDAYQLEPEKTNFNERKLKKLKEPETYLNCIDYKIDLNWIDVNNHMNNIYYLELADMILPEEIRKSNNCSNFEIMYKKEIKYGDIIKCYYAEPENTSYVVTLKNAETGEICAIIKLYI
;
A
#
# COMPACT_ATOMS: atom_id res chain seq x y z
N MET A 1 -25.73 -6.94 17.94
CA MET A 1 -25.03 -5.91 17.14
C MET A 1 -23.56 -6.30 17.11
N GLY A 2 -22.95 -6.43 15.93
CA GLY A 2 -21.49 -6.72 15.83
C GLY A 2 -20.67 -5.49 16.18
N GLU A 3 -19.50 -5.69 16.75
CA GLU A 3 -18.52 -4.63 16.99
C GLU A 3 -17.77 -4.31 15.68
N LEU A 4 -17.56 -3.01 15.39
CA LEU A 4 -16.78 -2.58 14.24
C LEU A 4 -15.29 -2.76 14.55
N LEU A 5 -14.64 -3.69 13.86
CA LEU A 5 -13.23 -4.04 14.09
C LEU A 5 -12.27 -3.27 13.18
N ILE A 6 -12.62 -3.11 11.90
CA ILE A 6 -11.75 -2.48 10.90
C ILE A 6 -12.61 -1.67 9.92
N THR A 7 -12.12 -0.50 9.55
CA THR A 7 -12.67 0.28 8.43
C THR A 7 -11.57 0.62 7.43
N GLY A 8 -11.93 0.71 6.15
CA GLY A 8 -10.99 1.08 5.11
C GLY A 8 -11.66 1.83 3.96
N ILE A 9 -10.87 2.65 3.26
CA ILE A 9 -11.25 3.30 2.01
C ILE A 9 -10.15 3.06 0.97
N SER A 10 -10.54 2.72 -0.26
CA SER A 10 -9.59 2.52 -1.36
C SER A 10 -10.07 3.16 -2.64
N ASN A 11 -9.13 3.66 -3.45
CA ASN A 11 -9.38 4.12 -4.80
C ASN A 11 -8.83 3.11 -5.79
N TRP A 12 -9.70 2.64 -6.67
CA TRP A 12 -9.35 1.68 -7.72
C TRP A 12 -9.36 2.36 -9.08
N VAL A 13 -8.49 1.87 -9.97
CA VAL A 13 -8.40 2.34 -11.35
C VAL A 13 -8.80 1.22 -12.28
N HIS A 14 -9.79 1.49 -13.14
CA HIS A 14 -10.19 0.55 -14.19
C HIS A 14 -9.24 0.68 -15.38
N ILE A 15 -8.59 -0.42 -15.75
CA ILE A 15 -7.59 -0.47 -16.83
C ILE A 15 -8.01 -1.50 -17.87
N ASN A 16 -7.99 -1.10 -19.13
CA ASN A 16 -8.14 -2.02 -20.23
C ASN A 16 -6.88 -2.87 -20.39
N LEU A 17 -7.02 -4.19 -20.27
CA LEU A 17 -5.89 -5.13 -20.30
C LEU A 17 -5.18 -5.18 -21.66
N LYS A 18 -5.87 -4.88 -22.77
CA LYS A 18 -5.29 -4.88 -24.12
C LYS A 18 -4.55 -3.59 -24.42
N SER A 19 -5.18 -2.45 -24.17
CA SER A 19 -4.62 -1.12 -24.47
C SER A 19 -3.70 -0.59 -23.36
N LYS A 20 -3.76 -1.18 -22.15
CA LYS A 20 -3.08 -0.72 -20.91
C LYS A 20 -3.44 0.71 -20.52
N LYS A 21 -4.57 1.23 -21.02
CA LYS A 21 -5.05 2.58 -20.71
C LYS A 21 -6.11 2.56 -19.63
N ILE A 22 -6.16 3.65 -18.85
CA ILE A 22 -7.24 3.88 -17.89
C ILE A 22 -8.53 4.13 -18.67
N GLU A 23 -9.60 3.45 -18.29
CA GLU A 23 -10.93 3.58 -18.86
C GLU A 23 -11.93 4.01 -17.79
N LYS A 24 -12.98 4.72 -18.22
CA LYS A 24 -14.10 5.07 -17.34
C LYS A 24 -14.84 3.79 -16.95
N VAL A 25 -15.21 3.70 -15.68
CA VAL A 25 -16.11 2.65 -15.18
C VAL A 25 -17.48 2.85 -15.84
N THR A 26 -18.02 1.79 -16.43
CA THR A 26 -19.33 1.81 -17.11
C THR A 26 -20.48 1.67 -16.12
N ASP A 27 -21.66 2.17 -16.50
CA ASP A 27 -22.88 2.03 -15.68
C ASP A 27 -23.22 0.56 -15.42
N GLN A 28 -23.04 -0.31 -16.42
CA GLN A 28 -23.22 -1.76 -16.26
C GLN A 28 -22.31 -2.35 -15.19
N LEU A 29 -21.08 -1.88 -15.09
CA LEU A 29 -20.15 -2.35 -14.05
C LEU A 29 -20.56 -1.80 -12.67
N ILE A 30 -20.99 -0.53 -12.60
CA ILE A 30 -21.51 0.10 -11.37
C ILE A 30 -22.71 -0.70 -10.84
N ASP A 31 -23.67 -1.01 -11.70
CA ASP A 31 -24.88 -1.77 -11.35
C ASP A 31 -24.55 -3.18 -10.84
N ALA A 32 -23.55 -3.84 -11.45
CA ALA A 32 -23.10 -5.17 -11.02
C ALA A 32 -22.53 -5.19 -9.59
N TYR A 33 -21.95 -4.09 -9.13
CA TYR A 33 -21.40 -3.97 -7.76
C TYR A 33 -22.43 -3.55 -6.71
N GLN A 34 -23.67 -3.22 -7.09
CA GLN A 34 -24.76 -2.84 -6.16
C GLN A 34 -24.30 -1.82 -5.11
N LEU A 35 -23.84 -0.67 -5.56
CA LEU A 35 -23.28 0.36 -4.69
C LEU A 35 -24.28 0.82 -3.62
N GLU A 36 -23.80 1.07 -2.41
CA GLU A 36 -24.55 1.60 -1.27
C GLU A 36 -23.96 2.98 -0.88
N PRO A 37 -24.20 4.03 -1.68
CA PRO A 37 -23.53 5.34 -1.53
C PRO A 37 -23.84 6.07 -0.22
N GLU A 38 -24.92 5.67 0.46
CA GLU A 38 -25.32 6.20 1.77
C GLU A 38 -24.48 5.59 2.91
N LYS A 39 -23.88 4.41 2.70
CA LYS A 39 -23.00 3.78 3.69
C LYS A 39 -21.58 4.30 3.52
N THR A 40 -21.11 5.11 4.44
CA THR A 40 -19.75 5.65 4.44
C THR A 40 -19.16 5.62 5.84
N ASN A 41 -17.88 5.23 5.93
CA ASN A 41 -17.12 5.20 7.18
C ASN A 41 -16.19 6.43 7.32
N PHE A 42 -16.07 7.24 6.26
CA PHE A 42 -15.14 8.38 6.20
C PHE A 42 -15.85 9.63 5.70
N ASN A 43 -15.59 10.76 6.36
CA ASN A 43 -16.11 12.07 5.95
C ASN A 43 -15.43 12.55 4.67
N GLU A 44 -14.13 12.29 4.52
CA GLU A 44 -13.36 12.61 3.31
C GLU A 44 -13.26 11.38 2.41
N ARG A 45 -13.80 11.47 1.19
CA ARG A 45 -13.73 10.40 0.18
C ARG A 45 -12.48 10.46 -0.70
N LYS A 46 -11.71 11.55 -0.62
CA LYS A 46 -10.54 11.76 -1.46
C LYS A 46 -9.27 11.43 -0.71
N LEU A 47 -8.63 10.32 -1.08
CA LEU A 47 -7.31 9.98 -0.57
C LEU A 47 -6.25 10.96 -1.09
N LYS A 48 -5.41 11.47 -0.20
CA LYS A 48 -4.27 12.31 -0.54
C LYS A 48 -3.14 11.43 -1.09
N LYS A 49 -2.36 11.97 -2.03
CA LYS A 49 -1.15 11.27 -2.51
C LYS A 49 -0.08 11.32 -1.43
N LEU A 50 0.44 10.16 -1.08
CA LEU A 50 1.62 10.07 -0.23
C LEU A 50 2.84 10.59 -0.98
N LYS A 51 3.70 11.33 -0.27
CA LYS A 51 4.96 11.85 -0.81
C LYS A 51 6.11 10.99 -0.31
N GLU A 52 7.10 10.82 -1.16
CA GLU A 52 8.37 10.22 -0.78
C GLU A 52 9.10 11.14 0.20
N PRO A 53 9.65 10.62 1.31
CA PRO A 53 10.50 11.38 2.22
C PRO A 53 11.78 11.87 1.54
N GLU A 54 12.29 13.03 1.96
CA GLU A 54 13.55 13.60 1.43
C GLU A 54 14.77 12.84 1.97
N THR A 55 14.67 12.27 3.17
CA THR A 55 15.75 11.54 3.84
C THR A 55 15.22 10.25 4.46
N TYR A 56 16.10 9.27 4.57
CA TYR A 56 15.80 7.98 5.17
C TYR A 56 16.76 7.69 6.34
N LEU A 57 16.25 7.01 7.34
CA LEU A 57 17.00 6.61 8.54
C LEU A 57 17.64 5.22 8.38
N ASN A 58 16.98 4.35 7.60
CA ASN A 58 17.44 2.97 7.38
C ASN A 58 17.00 2.47 6.01
N CYS A 59 17.69 1.42 5.54
CA CYS A 59 17.37 0.71 4.31
C CYS A 59 17.74 -0.77 4.46
N ILE A 60 16.85 -1.66 4.03
CA ILE A 60 17.14 -3.10 3.88
C ILE A 60 16.78 -3.55 2.46
N ASP A 61 17.49 -4.55 1.95
CA ASP A 61 17.18 -5.18 0.68
C ASP A 61 16.45 -6.50 0.95
N TYR A 62 15.36 -6.74 0.21
CA TYR A 62 14.60 -7.97 0.32
C TYR A 62 14.35 -8.57 -1.08
N LYS A 63 14.71 -9.84 -1.25
CA LYS A 63 14.40 -10.59 -2.47
C LYS A 63 13.03 -11.22 -2.36
N ILE A 64 12.15 -10.91 -3.31
CA ILE A 64 10.76 -11.36 -3.30
C ILE A 64 10.67 -12.86 -3.55
N ASP A 65 10.03 -13.57 -2.61
CA ASP A 65 9.82 -15.01 -2.66
C ASP A 65 8.60 -15.36 -3.51
N LEU A 66 8.61 -16.58 -4.07
CA LEU A 66 7.49 -17.11 -4.86
C LEU A 66 6.19 -17.22 -4.04
N ASN A 67 6.30 -17.53 -2.76
CA ASN A 67 5.16 -17.65 -1.84
C ASN A 67 4.37 -16.34 -1.64
N TRP A 68 4.97 -15.21 -2.03
CA TRP A 68 4.36 -13.89 -1.92
C TRP A 68 3.59 -13.46 -3.17
N ILE A 69 3.66 -14.27 -4.21
CA ILE A 69 3.05 -13.97 -5.50
C ILE A 69 1.64 -14.54 -5.58
N ASP A 70 0.69 -13.69 -5.98
CA ASP A 70 -0.71 -14.06 -6.16
C ASP A 70 -0.98 -14.64 -7.56
N VAL A 71 -2.24 -14.98 -7.81
CA VAL A 71 -2.73 -15.53 -9.10
C VAL A 71 -2.55 -14.58 -10.29
N ASN A 72 -2.32 -13.28 -10.04
CA ASN A 72 -2.06 -12.26 -11.07
C ASN A 72 -0.57 -12.14 -11.39
N ASN A 73 0.28 -12.98 -10.82
CA ASN A 73 1.75 -12.92 -10.91
C ASN A 73 2.36 -11.64 -10.31
N HIS A 74 1.70 -11.02 -9.34
CA HIS A 74 2.19 -9.87 -8.59
C HIS A 74 2.28 -10.20 -7.11
N MET A 75 3.13 -9.47 -6.39
CA MET A 75 3.20 -9.59 -4.94
C MET A 75 1.84 -9.23 -4.31
N ASN A 76 1.29 -10.14 -3.52
CA ASN A 76 0.02 -9.92 -2.83
C ASN A 76 0.14 -8.70 -1.89
N ASN A 77 -0.92 -7.91 -1.85
CA ASN A 77 -0.97 -6.64 -1.14
C ASN A 77 -0.60 -6.71 0.35
N ILE A 78 -0.84 -7.84 1.01
CA ILE A 78 -0.50 -8.01 2.42
C ILE A 78 1.01 -7.94 2.68
N TYR A 79 1.83 -8.45 1.74
CA TYR A 79 3.27 -8.47 1.89
C TYR A 79 3.94 -7.10 1.78
N TYR A 80 3.25 -6.09 1.23
CA TYR A 80 3.73 -4.72 1.31
C TYR A 80 3.75 -4.20 2.75
N LEU A 81 2.72 -4.55 3.55
CA LEU A 81 2.68 -4.21 4.97
C LEU A 81 3.69 -5.03 5.78
N GLU A 82 3.91 -6.29 5.42
CA GLU A 82 4.91 -7.15 6.04
C GLU A 82 6.33 -6.60 5.83
N LEU A 83 6.67 -6.16 4.60
CA LEU A 83 7.94 -5.46 4.33
C LEU A 83 8.07 -4.16 5.11
N ALA A 84 6.97 -3.42 5.24
CA ALA A 84 6.97 -2.20 6.04
C ALA A 84 7.22 -2.49 7.52
N ASP A 85 6.59 -3.52 8.07
CA ASP A 85 6.83 -3.94 9.46
C ASP A 85 8.28 -4.40 9.70
N MET A 86 8.84 -5.17 8.78
CA MET A 86 10.20 -5.73 8.91
C MET A 86 11.29 -4.67 9.05
N ILE A 87 11.14 -3.49 8.42
CA ILE A 87 12.16 -2.42 8.49
C ILE A 87 11.99 -1.50 9.70
N LEU A 88 10.81 -1.50 10.35
CA LEU A 88 10.59 -0.68 11.54
C LEU A 88 11.53 -1.11 12.68
N PRO A 89 12.00 -0.15 13.49
CA PRO A 89 12.72 -0.44 14.73
C PRO A 89 11.94 -1.41 15.64
N GLU A 90 12.65 -2.27 16.34
CA GLU A 90 12.05 -3.33 17.16
C GLU A 90 11.14 -2.78 18.25
N GLU A 91 11.49 -1.63 18.83
CA GLU A 91 10.71 -0.95 19.85
C GLU A 91 9.33 -0.53 19.32
N ILE A 92 9.28 -0.06 18.07
CA ILE A 92 8.04 0.33 17.40
C ILE A 92 7.18 -0.89 17.12
N ARG A 93 7.78 -1.95 16.58
CA ARG A 93 7.08 -3.21 16.29
C ARG A 93 6.48 -3.84 17.54
N LYS A 94 7.21 -3.82 18.65
CA LYS A 94 6.75 -4.38 19.93
C LYS A 94 5.67 -3.54 20.63
N SER A 95 5.60 -2.24 20.34
CA SER A 95 4.62 -1.36 20.97
C SER A 95 3.19 -1.61 20.50
N ASN A 96 2.99 -2.26 19.34
CA ASN A 96 1.69 -2.48 18.69
C ASN A 96 0.81 -1.22 18.56
N ASN A 97 1.44 -0.04 18.51
CA ASN A 97 0.72 1.23 18.51
C ASN A 97 0.27 1.68 17.10
N CYS A 98 0.71 1.01 16.03
CA CYS A 98 0.28 1.33 14.67
C CYS A 98 -1.12 0.78 14.41
N SER A 99 -2.14 1.59 14.67
CA SER A 99 -3.54 1.22 14.46
C SER A 99 -4.11 1.66 13.11
N ASN A 100 -3.44 2.61 12.46
CA ASN A 100 -3.87 3.16 11.17
C ASN A 100 -2.72 3.15 10.16
N PHE A 101 -3.05 2.91 8.91
CA PHE A 101 -2.08 3.02 7.82
C PHE A 101 -2.73 3.55 6.53
N GLU A 102 -1.90 4.15 5.70
CA GLU A 102 -2.21 4.49 4.32
C GLU A 102 -1.16 3.84 3.41
N ILE A 103 -1.60 3.31 2.27
CA ILE A 103 -0.69 2.75 1.27
C ILE A 103 -1.02 3.28 -0.11
N MET A 104 0.00 3.69 -0.84
CA MET A 104 -0.09 4.10 -2.24
C MET A 104 0.75 3.17 -3.11
N TYR A 105 0.10 2.31 -3.87
CA TYR A 105 0.74 1.44 -4.86
C TYR A 105 1.05 2.23 -6.13
N LYS A 106 2.26 2.07 -6.69
CA LYS A 106 2.73 2.75 -7.89
C LYS A 106 3.18 1.81 -8.99
N LYS A 107 3.91 0.76 -8.63
CA LYS A 107 4.41 -0.27 -9.55
C LYS A 107 4.23 -1.64 -8.94
N GLU A 108 3.95 -2.60 -9.80
CA GLU A 108 3.86 -4.02 -9.43
C GLU A 108 5.23 -4.54 -9.00
N ILE A 109 5.23 -5.40 -8.00
CA ILE A 109 6.41 -6.17 -7.57
C ILE A 109 6.20 -7.61 -8.00
N LYS A 110 7.26 -8.24 -8.55
CA LYS A 110 7.20 -9.59 -9.12
C LYS A 110 8.14 -10.54 -8.40
N TYR A 111 7.94 -11.81 -8.65
CA TYR A 111 8.85 -12.85 -8.17
C TYR A 111 10.29 -12.57 -8.61
N GLY A 112 11.20 -12.68 -7.66
CA GLY A 112 12.64 -12.52 -7.89
C GLY A 112 13.13 -11.06 -7.90
N ASP A 113 12.23 -10.06 -7.88
CA ASP A 113 12.63 -8.66 -7.70
C ASP A 113 13.39 -8.50 -6.40
N ILE A 114 14.38 -7.61 -6.41
CA ILE A 114 15.02 -7.13 -5.18
C ILE A 114 14.41 -5.77 -4.86
N ILE A 115 13.82 -5.68 -3.69
CA ILE A 115 13.15 -4.46 -3.22
C ILE A 115 13.98 -3.83 -2.12
N LYS A 116 14.35 -2.56 -2.33
CA LYS A 116 14.93 -1.70 -1.30
C LYS A 116 13.80 -1.10 -0.47
N CYS A 117 13.73 -1.52 0.79
CA CYS A 117 12.79 -1.00 1.76
C CYS A 117 13.48 0.12 2.54
N TYR A 118 12.99 1.35 2.38
CA TYR A 118 13.52 2.52 3.06
C TYR A 118 12.57 2.95 4.17
N TYR A 119 13.12 3.32 5.32
CA TYR A 119 12.38 3.80 6.48
C TYR A 119 12.72 5.25 6.79
N ALA A 120 11.69 6.04 7.10
CA ALA A 120 11.80 7.42 7.54
C ALA A 120 10.77 7.73 8.64
N GLU A 121 11.09 8.73 9.44
CA GLU A 121 10.24 9.28 10.51
C GLU A 121 10.09 10.79 10.30
N PRO A 122 9.25 11.22 9.32
CA PRO A 122 9.13 12.63 8.97
C PRO A 122 8.41 13.47 10.04
N GLU A 123 7.60 12.82 10.87
CA GLU A 123 6.81 13.44 11.94
C GLU A 123 6.78 12.52 13.16
N ASN A 124 6.75 13.07 14.36
CA ASN A 124 6.76 12.31 15.62
C ASN A 124 5.57 11.35 15.82
N THR A 125 4.56 11.41 14.94
CA THR A 125 3.33 10.61 15.03
C THR A 125 3.16 9.66 13.85
N SER A 126 4.17 9.55 12.97
CA SER A 126 4.05 8.68 11.80
C SER A 126 5.38 8.19 11.27
N TYR A 127 5.35 7.01 10.71
CA TYR A 127 6.47 6.37 10.01
C TYR A 127 6.13 6.24 8.53
N VAL A 128 7.15 6.42 7.68
CA VAL A 128 6.97 6.22 6.24
C VAL A 128 7.96 5.18 5.75
N VAL A 129 7.43 4.18 5.07
CA VAL A 129 8.21 3.17 4.35
C VAL A 129 8.03 3.35 2.87
N THR A 130 9.16 3.45 2.14
CA THR A 130 9.17 3.52 0.68
C THR A 130 9.80 2.25 0.12
N LEU A 131 9.07 1.55 -0.73
CA LEU A 131 9.54 0.35 -1.42
C LEU A 131 9.98 0.73 -2.83
N LYS A 132 11.24 0.46 -3.19
CA LYS A 132 11.79 0.71 -4.53
C LYS A 132 12.35 -0.56 -5.14
N ASN A 133 12.13 -0.75 -6.42
CA ASN A 133 12.84 -1.80 -7.16
C ASN A 133 14.34 -1.44 -7.22
N ALA A 134 15.20 -2.37 -6.81
CA ALA A 134 16.64 -2.13 -6.71
C ALA A 134 17.32 -1.94 -8.08
N GLU A 135 16.78 -2.56 -9.12
CA GLU A 135 17.33 -2.50 -10.47
C GLU A 135 16.93 -1.21 -11.19
N THR A 136 15.64 -0.84 -11.13
CA THR A 136 15.11 0.32 -11.88
C THR A 136 15.13 1.61 -11.08
N GLY A 137 15.19 1.54 -9.74
CA GLY A 137 15.05 2.68 -8.84
C GLY A 137 13.61 3.20 -8.73
N GLU A 138 12.65 2.61 -9.45
CA GLU A 138 11.27 3.04 -9.42
C GLU A 138 10.59 2.73 -8.08
N ILE A 139 9.75 3.66 -7.62
CA ILE A 139 8.94 3.45 -6.41
C ILE A 139 7.84 2.44 -6.72
N CYS A 140 7.78 1.36 -5.96
CA CYS A 140 6.71 0.36 -6.03
C CYS A 140 5.54 0.73 -5.11
N ALA A 141 5.84 1.17 -3.89
CA ALA A 141 4.82 1.65 -2.95
C ALA A 141 5.38 2.66 -1.96
N ILE A 142 4.49 3.48 -1.39
CA ILE A 142 4.75 4.30 -0.21
C ILE A 142 3.69 3.94 0.82
N ILE A 143 4.12 3.66 2.04
CA ILE A 143 3.29 3.23 3.15
C ILE A 143 3.51 4.22 4.29
N LYS A 144 2.43 4.81 4.81
CA LYS A 144 2.47 5.66 6.01
C LYS A 144 1.75 4.94 7.14
N LEU A 145 2.44 4.77 8.25
CA LEU A 145 1.95 4.13 9.47
C LEU A 145 1.79 5.20 10.55
N TYR A 146 0.68 5.20 11.26
CA TYR A 146 0.37 6.18 12.31
C TYR A 146 0.41 5.51 13.68
N ILE A 147 0.98 6.24 14.66
CA ILE A 147 1.06 5.83 16.07
C ILE A 147 -0.20 6.30 16.81
#